data_a2fe471b96e41ad102395044bc46f4de
#
_entry.id   a2fe471b96e41ad102395044bc46f4de
#
_cell.length_a   1.000
_cell.length_b   1.000
_cell.length_c   1.000
_cell.angle_alpha   90.00
_cell.angle_beta   90.00
_cell.angle_gamma   90.00
#
_symmetry.space_group_name_H-M   'P 1'
#
loop_
_entity.id
_entity.type
_entity.pdbx_description
1 polymer ?
#
loop_
_entity_poly.entity_id
_entity_poly.type
_entity_poly.pdbx_seq_one_letter_code
_entity_poly.pdbx_strand_id
1 'polypeptide(L)'
;MKKLIVLPSFFLGLLLIFVLSAAFKYKTERKAAETKENSSLFFSKVIKKAKELSYFPYVSPSAVPAVLSNLSYDQWFGISFKDQRGIFPGKSRFVIKPFPLGYLFCQPVFIHLITLRGEEKNYVFEPSLFDYNNVNVENLPKNLGFAGFRVFFDTFEKERLVELFSIVGASYFRSLGLGQAWGLSARALAVNTTGSSKEEFPYYREFWIEEPKEDDQTLSFYAILDGESLTGAFHFIFSPGKTSKVEIENYIFLRKTVEKLGIAPLTSMFLQGENSPVLYNPLHPEEHDSDGLSIQLDTGEWIWGPLQNPPYFSSLEFPIQGKLLGFGLMQRDRNFDHYKSLLLHYESRPSAWIVPGQGWEGGHIELVELPTTTETKDNIVAYYVSDTPALSQKQFHYAYTIFWGREETPSSEIGRVVSTRCAQLDRTIKEYIVDFSIPGFSEGVSPQPILLVGQGAKLLELRVEKNAYVSGFRLTFRIQRQESGSIPLKAYLEAKDFPLTETWNYIDFP
;
A
#
# COMPACT_ATOMS: atom_id res chain seq x y z
N MET A 1 -78.95 -3.14 14.99
CA MET A 1 -77.87 -4.06 14.55
C MET A 1 -76.58 -3.31 14.37
N LYS A 2 -75.70 -3.37 15.36
CA LYS A 2 -74.36 -2.79 15.26
C LYS A 2 -73.41 -3.80 14.66
N LYS A 3 -72.85 -3.55 13.47
CA LYS A 3 -71.80 -4.36 12.86
C LYS A 3 -70.45 -4.03 13.56
N LEU A 4 -69.91 -5.00 14.28
CA LEU A 4 -68.57 -4.99 14.83
C LEU A 4 -67.61 -5.24 13.63
N ILE A 5 -66.77 -4.26 13.29
CA ILE A 5 -65.72 -4.42 12.31
C ILE A 5 -64.54 -5.03 13.07
N VAL A 6 -64.33 -6.33 12.87
CA VAL A 6 -63.11 -7.02 13.34
C VAL A 6 -62.01 -6.71 12.33
N LEU A 7 -61.05 -5.83 12.66
CA LEU A 7 -59.83 -5.67 11.89
C LEU A 7 -59.01 -6.96 12.04
N PRO A 8 -58.48 -7.52 10.94
CA PRO A 8 -57.73 -8.76 11.02
C PRO A 8 -56.40 -8.55 11.77
N SER A 9 -56.16 -9.39 12.77
CA SER A 9 -54.95 -9.44 13.60
C SER A 9 -53.62 -9.50 12.80
N PHE A 10 -53.70 -9.82 11.52
CA PHE A 10 -52.57 -9.84 10.58
C PHE A 10 -51.99 -8.44 10.31
N PHE A 11 -52.81 -7.39 10.25
CA PHE A 11 -52.35 -6.02 10.02
C PHE A 11 -51.63 -5.44 11.24
N LEU A 12 -52.00 -5.83 12.45
CA LEU A 12 -51.36 -5.36 13.68
C LEU A 12 -49.97 -5.96 13.85
N GLY A 13 -49.78 -7.23 13.44
CA GLY A 13 -48.49 -7.91 13.44
C GLY A 13 -47.47 -7.28 12.47
N LEU A 14 -47.90 -6.97 11.24
CA LEU A 14 -47.06 -6.28 10.24
C LEU A 14 -46.67 -4.89 10.67
N LEU A 15 -47.59 -4.13 11.27
CA LEU A 15 -47.26 -2.77 11.79
C LEU A 15 -46.27 -2.84 12.94
N LEU A 16 -46.38 -3.81 13.83
CA LEU A 16 -45.46 -4.02 14.94
C LEU A 16 -44.05 -4.37 14.44
N ILE A 17 -43.94 -5.26 13.44
CA ILE A 17 -42.64 -5.61 12.80
C ILE A 17 -42.00 -4.40 12.12
N PHE A 18 -42.82 -3.55 11.44
CA PHE A 18 -42.32 -2.35 10.78
C PHE A 18 -41.83 -1.31 11.80
N VAL A 19 -42.56 -1.10 12.90
CA VAL A 19 -42.15 -0.19 13.98
C VAL A 19 -40.92 -0.71 14.69
N LEU A 20 -40.80 -2.00 14.96
CA LEU A 20 -39.61 -2.59 15.58
C LEU A 20 -38.39 -2.52 14.65
N SER A 21 -38.55 -2.75 13.35
CA SER A 21 -37.48 -2.64 12.38
C SER A 21 -37.01 -1.18 12.21
N ALA A 22 -37.95 -0.24 12.17
CA ALA A 22 -37.64 1.20 12.11
C ALA A 22 -36.93 1.70 13.41
N ALA A 23 -37.39 1.25 14.57
CA ALA A 23 -36.77 1.58 15.85
C ALA A 23 -35.39 0.93 15.99
N PHE A 24 -35.19 -0.28 15.48
CA PHE A 24 -33.88 -0.94 15.43
C PHE A 24 -32.94 -0.21 14.49
N LYS A 25 -33.40 0.15 13.28
CA LYS A 25 -32.61 0.94 12.31
C LYS A 25 -32.22 2.29 12.89
N TYR A 26 -33.17 3.03 13.48
CA TYR A 26 -32.89 4.32 14.12
C TYR A 26 -31.87 4.21 15.27
N LYS A 27 -32.00 3.17 16.12
CA LYS A 27 -31.06 2.93 17.22
C LYS A 27 -29.65 2.59 16.69
N THR A 28 -29.58 1.83 15.58
CA THR A 28 -28.31 1.47 14.94
C THR A 28 -27.63 2.68 14.30
N GLU A 29 -28.40 3.51 13.58
CA GLU A 29 -27.91 4.73 12.95
C GLU A 29 -27.44 5.76 14.00
N ARG A 30 -28.20 5.94 15.08
CA ARG A 30 -27.81 6.82 16.19
C ARG A 30 -26.53 6.34 16.88
N LYS A 31 -26.40 5.03 17.13
CA LYS A 31 -25.20 4.46 17.74
C LYS A 31 -23.97 4.57 16.82
N ALA A 32 -24.16 4.44 15.51
CA ALA A 32 -23.10 4.67 14.51
C ALA A 32 -22.67 6.14 14.48
N ALA A 33 -23.63 7.08 14.55
CA ALA A 33 -23.33 8.52 14.62
C ALA A 33 -22.56 8.89 15.90
N GLU A 34 -22.98 8.40 17.07
CA GLU A 34 -22.28 8.64 18.35
C GLU A 34 -20.86 8.03 18.34
N THR A 35 -20.67 6.87 17.72
CA THR A 35 -19.31 6.26 17.56
C THR A 35 -18.44 7.12 16.67
N LYS A 36 -18.96 7.62 15.55
CA LYS A 36 -18.23 8.48 14.61
C LYS A 36 -17.87 9.83 15.24
N GLU A 37 -18.76 10.42 16.04
CA GLU A 37 -18.51 11.67 16.77
C GLU A 37 -17.41 11.48 17.82
N ASN A 38 -17.43 10.40 18.60
CA ASN A 38 -16.41 10.08 19.59
C ASN A 38 -15.04 9.82 18.95
N SER A 39 -14.99 9.09 17.84
CA SER A 39 -13.76 8.84 17.05
C SER A 39 -13.17 10.16 16.52
N SER A 40 -14.00 11.04 15.96
CA SER A 40 -13.59 12.38 15.53
C SER A 40 -13.05 13.24 16.67
N LEU A 41 -13.68 13.18 17.86
CA LEU A 41 -13.22 13.92 19.04
C LEU A 41 -11.88 13.40 19.54
N PHE A 42 -11.66 12.07 19.53
CA PHE A 42 -10.38 11.49 19.95
C PHE A 42 -9.27 11.84 18.95
N PHE A 43 -9.53 11.72 17.65
CA PHE A 43 -8.55 12.11 16.62
C PHE A 43 -8.12 13.57 16.75
N SER A 44 -9.05 14.46 17.10
CA SER A 44 -8.73 15.88 17.36
C SER A 44 -7.72 16.06 18.50
N LYS A 45 -7.72 15.19 19.54
CA LYS A 45 -6.69 15.17 20.58
C LYS A 45 -5.34 14.73 20.05
N VAL A 46 -5.31 13.70 19.20
CA VAL A 46 -4.07 13.20 18.56
C VAL A 46 -3.48 14.26 17.64
N ILE A 47 -4.32 14.94 16.83
CA ILE A 47 -3.91 16.06 15.97
C ILE A 47 -3.28 17.17 16.80
N LYS A 48 -3.94 17.59 17.90
CA LYS A 48 -3.41 18.60 18.79
C LYS A 48 -2.05 18.20 19.37
N LYS A 49 -1.91 16.96 19.86
CA LYS A 49 -0.66 16.42 20.40
C LYS A 49 0.47 16.42 19.37
N ALA A 50 0.21 15.98 18.13
CA ALA A 50 1.18 16.01 17.04
C ALA A 50 1.60 17.44 16.69
N LYS A 51 0.63 18.37 16.62
CA LYS A 51 0.92 19.80 16.38
C LYS A 51 1.77 20.42 17.49
N GLU A 52 1.44 20.18 18.75
CA GLU A 52 2.22 20.67 19.89
C GLU A 52 3.66 20.11 19.85
N LEU A 53 3.81 18.81 19.52
CA LEU A 53 5.10 18.16 19.38
C LEU A 53 5.95 18.82 18.26
N SER A 54 5.34 19.32 17.20
CA SER A 54 6.08 19.98 16.10
C SER A 54 6.73 21.31 16.50
N TYR A 55 6.31 21.93 17.59
CA TYR A 55 6.92 23.16 18.11
C TYR A 55 8.24 22.94 18.84
N PHE A 56 8.56 21.69 19.18
CA PHE A 56 9.79 21.33 19.89
C PHE A 56 10.76 20.63 18.93
N PRO A 57 12.06 20.74 19.16
CA PRO A 57 13.05 19.96 18.45
C PRO A 57 12.79 18.47 18.57
N TYR A 58 13.11 17.73 17.52
CA TYR A 58 13.08 16.27 17.55
C TYR A 58 14.04 15.71 18.62
N VAL A 59 13.54 14.76 19.39
CA VAL A 59 14.33 14.03 20.38
C VAL A 59 14.31 12.56 20.01
N SER A 60 15.49 12.03 19.67
CA SER A 60 15.63 10.59 19.38
C SER A 60 15.16 9.74 20.56
N PRO A 61 14.50 8.62 20.32
CA PRO A 61 14.09 7.72 21.37
C PRO A 61 15.33 7.18 22.15
N SER A 62 15.12 6.76 23.40
CA SER A 62 16.16 6.16 24.21
C SER A 62 16.70 4.90 23.54
N ALA A 63 18.00 4.67 23.66
CA ALA A 63 18.63 3.49 23.11
C ALA A 63 18.05 2.20 23.72
N VAL A 64 17.80 1.23 22.86
CA VAL A 64 17.38 -0.12 23.26
C VAL A 64 18.57 -0.85 23.89
N PRO A 65 18.38 -1.64 24.96
CA PRO A 65 19.46 -2.42 25.57
C PRO A 65 20.24 -3.24 24.56
N ALA A 66 21.59 -3.28 24.72
CA ALA A 66 22.49 -3.96 23.78
C ALA A 66 22.15 -5.43 23.54
N VAL A 67 21.60 -6.11 24.55
CA VAL A 67 21.13 -7.51 24.44
C VAL A 67 20.05 -7.68 23.36
N LEU A 68 19.27 -6.65 23.05
CA LEU A 68 18.25 -6.66 22.01
C LEU A 68 18.77 -6.05 20.70
N SER A 69 19.49 -4.92 20.75
CA SER A 69 19.97 -4.25 19.52
C SER A 69 21.04 -5.04 18.78
N ASN A 70 21.76 -5.95 19.45
CA ASN A 70 22.79 -6.81 18.86
C ASN A 70 22.26 -8.18 18.37
N LEU A 71 20.93 -8.41 18.40
CA LEU A 71 20.36 -9.66 17.89
C LEU A 71 20.59 -9.79 16.39
N SER A 72 20.87 -11.00 15.92
CA SER A 72 20.76 -11.34 14.50
C SER A 72 19.28 -11.38 14.10
N TYR A 73 19.03 -11.37 12.77
CA TYR A 73 17.67 -11.55 12.25
C TYR A 73 17.01 -12.84 12.76
N ASP A 74 17.72 -13.97 12.71
CA ASP A 74 17.20 -15.28 13.16
C ASP A 74 16.88 -15.30 14.65
N GLN A 75 17.71 -14.65 15.47
CA GLN A 75 17.46 -14.52 16.91
C GLN A 75 16.22 -13.68 17.18
N TRP A 76 16.09 -12.52 16.51
CA TRP A 76 14.93 -11.66 16.66
C TRP A 76 13.65 -12.32 16.13
N PHE A 77 13.70 -12.95 14.96
CA PHE A 77 12.58 -13.67 14.35
C PHE A 77 12.12 -14.86 15.21
N GLY A 78 13.04 -15.47 15.94
CA GLY A 78 12.74 -16.55 16.88
C GLY A 78 12.02 -16.09 18.16
N ILE A 79 11.96 -14.77 18.47
CA ILE A 79 11.20 -14.27 19.62
C ILE A 79 9.72 -14.26 19.27
N SER A 80 8.91 -14.98 20.04
CA SER A 80 7.46 -15.08 19.80
C SER A 80 6.66 -14.39 20.89
N PHE A 81 5.58 -13.72 20.50
CA PHE A 81 4.60 -13.17 21.43
C PHE A 81 3.68 -14.28 21.94
N LYS A 82 3.42 -14.34 23.25
CA LYS A 82 2.57 -15.37 23.85
C LYS A 82 1.10 -15.15 23.50
N ASP A 83 0.50 -16.09 22.80
CA ASP A 83 -0.86 -15.98 22.25
C ASP A 83 -1.93 -15.64 23.30
N GLN A 84 -1.80 -16.20 24.51
CA GLN A 84 -2.74 -15.95 25.61
C GLN A 84 -2.70 -14.50 26.12
N ARG A 85 -1.64 -13.75 25.77
CA ARG A 85 -1.43 -12.35 26.18
C ARG A 85 -1.83 -11.35 25.10
N GLY A 86 -2.37 -11.81 23.98
CA GLY A 86 -2.86 -10.96 22.90
C GLY A 86 -3.82 -9.88 23.39
N ILE A 87 -3.89 -8.77 22.70
CA ILE A 87 -4.85 -7.70 22.99
C ILE A 87 -6.20 -8.08 22.37
N PHE A 88 -7.28 -8.01 23.14
CA PHE A 88 -8.67 -8.37 22.80
C PHE A 88 -8.94 -9.86 22.49
N PRO A 89 -8.25 -10.85 23.09
CA PRO A 89 -8.47 -12.25 22.79
C PRO A 89 -9.87 -12.68 23.22
N GLY A 90 -10.66 -13.26 22.30
CA GLY A 90 -12.02 -13.75 22.57
C GLY A 90 -13.07 -12.69 22.86
N LYS A 91 -12.74 -11.41 22.70
CA LYS A 91 -13.66 -10.28 22.89
C LYS A 91 -14.18 -9.70 21.57
N SER A 92 -13.47 -9.96 20.50
CA SER A 92 -13.78 -9.52 19.15
C SER A 92 -13.16 -10.47 18.13
N ARG A 93 -13.43 -10.22 16.84
CA ARG A 93 -12.78 -10.93 15.74
C ARG A 93 -11.31 -10.54 15.56
N PHE A 94 -10.85 -9.45 16.20
CA PHE A 94 -9.48 -8.96 16.09
C PHE A 94 -8.65 -9.40 17.30
N VAL A 95 -7.44 -9.89 17.02
CA VAL A 95 -6.40 -10.14 18.03
C VAL A 95 -5.14 -9.41 17.61
N ILE A 96 -4.60 -8.60 18.52
CA ILE A 96 -3.39 -7.82 18.25
C ILE A 96 -2.23 -8.40 19.05
N LYS A 97 -1.09 -8.59 18.38
CA LYS A 97 0.13 -9.12 18.97
C LYS A 97 1.29 -8.15 18.69
N PRO A 98 1.85 -7.50 19.71
CA PRO A 98 3.01 -6.64 19.54
C PRO A 98 4.25 -7.38 19.05
N PHE A 99 5.14 -6.65 18.34
CA PHE A 99 6.48 -7.10 17.99
C PHE A 99 7.48 -6.78 19.09
N PRO A 100 8.46 -7.65 19.36
CA PRO A 100 9.56 -7.35 20.27
C PRO A 100 10.50 -6.33 19.62
N LEU A 101 11.11 -5.47 20.44
CA LEU A 101 12.26 -4.66 20.02
C LEU A 101 13.48 -5.56 19.80
N GLY A 102 14.35 -5.15 18.87
CA GLY A 102 15.64 -5.82 18.60
C GLY A 102 16.04 -5.79 17.13
N TYR A 103 17.26 -6.25 16.84
CA TYR A 103 17.84 -6.26 15.49
C TYR A 103 17.82 -4.85 14.88
N LEU A 104 17.16 -4.63 13.73
CA LEU A 104 16.98 -3.32 13.11
C LEU A 104 15.78 -2.53 13.69
N PHE A 105 14.90 -3.18 14.46
CA PHE A 105 13.68 -2.60 15.00
C PHE A 105 13.91 -2.07 16.43
N CYS A 106 14.76 -1.05 16.52
CA CYS A 106 15.22 -0.47 17.80
C CYS A 106 14.57 0.87 18.14
N GLN A 107 13.52 1.27 17.44
CA GLN A 107 12.75 2.48 17.77
C GLN A 107 11.49 2.07 18.57
N PRO A 108 11.42 2.41 19.86
CA PRO A 108 10.31 1.99 20.71
C PRO A 108 9.01 2.71 20.33
N VAL A 109 7.95 1.93 20.29
CA VAL A 109 6.58 2.37 20.06
C VAL A 109 5.77 2.08 21.32
N PHE A 110 4.95 3.04 21.75
CA PHE A 110 4.05 2.88 22.90
C PHE A 110 2.63 2.62 22.43
N ILE A 111 1.96 1.66 23.06
CA ILE A 111 0.60 1.25 22.72
C ILE A 111 -0.35 1.62 23.85
N HIS A 112 -1.44 2.29 23.49
CA HIS A 112 -2.54 2.63 24.37
C HIS A 112 -3.82 1.99 23.82
N LEU A 113 -4.73 1.61 24.71
CA LEU A 113 -6.02 1.04 24.38
C LEU A 113 -7.12 2.02 24.74
N ILE A 114 -8.07 2.22 23.86
CA ILE A 114 -9.29 2.99 24.12
C ILE A 114 -10.42 1.98 24.35
N THR A 115 -10.89 1.89 25.59
CA THR A 115 -11.97 0.95 25.94
C THR A 115 -13.30 1.34 25.29
N LEU A 116 -14.26 0.42 25.23
CA LEU A 116 -15.62 0.71 24.76
C LEU A 116 -16.34 1.83 25.54
N ARG A 117 -15.80 2.26 26.70
CA ARG A 117 -16.28 3.40 27.49
C ARG A 117 -15.54 4.70 27.18
N GLY A 118 -14.56 4.66 26.26
CA GLY A 118 -13.71 5.80 25.92
C GLY A 118 -12.57 6.06 26.93
N GLU A 119 -12.30 5.14 27.86
CA GLU A 119 -11.18 5.24 28.79
C GLU A 119 -9.87 4.86 28.10
N GLU A 120 -8.83 5.66 28.30
CA GLU A 120 -7.48 5.37 27.80
C GLU A 120 -6.69 4.53 28.81
N LYS A 121 -6.05 3.43 28.36
CA LYS A 121 -5.24 2.54 29.16
C LYS A 121 -3.91 2.22 28.47
N ASN A 122 -2.81 2.35 29.16
CA ASN A 122 -1.49 1.99 28.65
C ASN A 122 -1.38 0.46 28.55
N TYR A 123 -0.95 -0.05 27.39
CA TYR A 123 -0.52 -1.44 27.26
C TYR A 123 1.00 -1.50 27.44
N VAL A 124 1.41 -1.81 28.66
CA VAL A 124 2.80 -1.69 29.09
C VAL A 124 3.60 -2.93 28.68
N PHE A 125 4.81 -2.70 28.15
CA PHE A 125 5.75 -3.77 27.87
C PHE A 125 6.19 -4.47 29.18
N GLU A 126 6.12 -5.80 29.15
CA GLU A 126 6.73 -6.68 30.15
C GLU A 126 7.49 -7.81 29.42
N PRO A 127 8.71 -8.19 29.87
CA PRO A 127 9.42 -9.30 29.25
C PRO A 127 8.62 -10.60 29.20
N SER A 128 7.76 -10.83 30.19
CA SER A 128 6.89 -12.01 30.27
C SER A 128 5.85 -12.14 29.16
N LEU A 129 5.64 -11.10 28.34
CA LEU A 129 4.76 -11.13 27.17
C LEU A 129 5.32 -11.98 26.04
N PHE A 130 6.64 -12.19 26.01
CA PHE A 130 7.34 -12.87 24.94
C PHE A 130 7.98 -14.17 25.41
N ASP A 131 8.17 -15.08 24.48
CA ASP A 131 9.07 -16.21 24.59
C ASP A 131 10.34 -15.88 23.79
N TYR A 132 11.46 -15.76 24.48
CA TYR A 132 12.72 -15.33 23.88
C TYR A 132 13.57 -16.50 23.37
N ASN A 133 13.07 -17.74 23.53
CA ASN A 133 13.80 -18.95 23.15
C ASN A 133 15.23 -18.96 23.70
N ASN A 134 16.25 -18.93 22.83
CA ASN A 134 17.67 -19.00 23.22
C ASN A 134 18.31 -17.62 23.50
N VAL A 135 17.53 -16.54 23.57
CA VAL A 135 18.04 -15.19 23.86
C VAL A 135 17.97 -14.95 25.37
N ASN A 136 19.11 -14.74 26.00
CA ASN A 136 19.15 -14.38 27.43
C ASN A 136 18.79 -12.90 27.60
N VAL A 137 17.60 -12.62 28.14
CA VAL A 137 17.05 -11.29 28.36
C VAL A 137 16.90 -10.91 29.82
N GLU A 138 17.84 -11.36 30.68
CA GLU A 138 17.85 -10.98 32.08
C GLU A 138 17.87 -9.45 32.27
N ASN A 139 17.03 -8.95 33.17
CA ASN A 139 16.97 -7.54 33.57
C ASN A 139 16.54 -6.53 32.51
N LEU A 140 15.68 -6.90 31.55
CA LEU A 140 15.08 -5.92 30.67
C LEU A 140 14.24 -4.89 31.44
N PRO A 141 14.39 -3.59 31.14
CA PRO A 141 13.55 -2.56 31.76
C PRO A 141 12.07 -2.82 31.49
N LYS A 142 11.25 -2.56 32.51
CA LYS A 142 9.79 -2.41 32.27
C LYS A 142 9.55 -1.13 31.45
N ASN A 143 8.51 -1.11 30.67
CA ASN A 143 8.14 0.04 29.81
C ASN A 143 9.13 0.31 28.68
N LEU A 144 9.82 -0.70 28.16
CA LEU A 144 10.72 -0.54 27.03
C LEU A 144 10.00 -0.14 25.75
N GLY A 145 8.69 -0.42 25.63
CA GLY A 145 7.91 -0.28 24.40
C GLY A 145 8.02 -1.51 23.50
N PHE A 146 7.50 -1.38 22.28
CA PHE A 146 7.41 -2.44 21.28
C PHE A 146 8.02 -1.96 19.97
N ALA A 147 8.28 -2.86 19.02
CA ALA A 147 8.71 -2.47 17.67
C ALA A 147 7.53 -2.15 16.74
N GLY A 148 6.31 -2.41 17.17
CA GLY A 148 5.08 -2.31 16.42
C GLY A 148 4.11 -3.43 16.79
N PHE A 149 3.18 -3.76 15.90
CA PHE A 149 2.19 -4.82 16.15
C PHE A 149 1.67 -5.47 14.88
N ARG A 150 1.10 -6.69 15.05
CA ARG A 150 0.37 -7.46 14.04
C ARG A 150 -1.10 -7.51 14.38
N VAL A 151 -1.95 -7.55 13.35
CA VAL A 151 -3.39 -7.71 13.51
C VAL A 151 -3.82 -9.03 12.87
N PHE A 152 -4.37 -9.88 13.70
CA PHE A 152 -5.00 -11.14 13.30
C PHE A 152 -6.51 -10.97 13.28
N PHE A 153 -7.15 -11.64 12.33
CA PHE A 153 -8.59 -11.62 12.16
C PHE A 153 -9.17 -13.04 12.19
N ASP A 154 -10.26 -13.24 12.96
CA ASP A 154 -10.97 -14.50 13.03
C ASP A 154 -11.90 -14.64 11.82
N THR A 155 -11.56 -15.56 10.93
CA THR A 155 -12.33 -15.83 9.70
C THR A 155 -13.49 -16.80 9.92
N PHE A 156 -13.58 -17.46 11.10
CA PHE A 156 -14.47 -18.58 11.40
C PHE A 156 -14.24 -19.83 10.52
N GLU A 157 -13.18 -19.86 9.75
CA GLU A 157 -12.77 -20.98 8.92
C GLU A 157 -11.78 -21.91 9.66
N LYS A 158 -11.25 -22.92 8.98
CA LYS A 158 -10.34 -23.93 9.55
C LYS A 158 -9.06 -23.30 10.14
N GLU A 159 -8.49 -22.33 9.47
CA GLU A 159 -7.42 -21.46 9.99
C GLU A 159 -8.05 -20.21 10.56
N ARG A 160 -8.45 -20.30 11.80
CA ARG A 160 -9.32 -19.33 12.45
C ARG A 160 -8.73 -17.93 12.53
N LEU A 161 -7.47 -17.81 12.98
CA LEU A 161 -6.78 -16.52 13.11
C LEU A 161 -5.75 -16.35 12.00
N VAL A 162 -6.01 -15.41 11.09
CA VAL A 162 -5.12 -15.09 9.97
C VAL A 162 -4.53 -13.70 10.20
N GLU A 163 -3.19 -13.58 10.07
CA GLU A 163 -2.49 -12.30 10.11
C GLU A 163 -2.73 -11.56 8.79
N LEU A 164 -3.35 -10.37 8.84
CA LEU A 164 -3.74 -9.62 7.65
C LEU A 164 -3.20 -8.18 7.61
N PHE A 165 -2.60 -7.72 8.71
CA PHE A 165 -2.03 -6.38 8.80
C PHE A 165 -0.88 -6.37 9.80
N SER A 166 0.17 -5.60 9.50
CA SER A 166 1.29 -5.38 10.44
C SER A 166 1.90 -4.00 10.28
N ILE A 167 2.37 -3.43 11.38
CA ILE A 167 3.20 -2.23 11.46
C ILE A 167 4.48 -2.60 12.20
N VAL A 168 5.64 -2.42 11.59
CA VAL A 168 6.94 -2.65 12.20
C VAL A 168 8.05 -1.88 11.49
N GLY A 169 8.93 -1.25 12.26
CA GLY A 169 10.07 -0.49 11.75
C GLY A 169 9.71 0.86 11.15
N ALA A 170 10.27 1.93 11.69
CA ALA A 170 9.99 3.30 11.31
C ALA A 170 8.48 3.56 11.11
N SER A 171 8.02 3.76 9.88
CA SER A 171 6.61 3.97 9.59
C SER A 171 6.04 2.98 8.56
N TYR A 172 6.70 1.83 8.39
CA TYR A 172 6.24 0.81 7.45
C TYR A 172 5.04 0.06 7.99
N PHE A 173 4.10 -0.24 7.09
CA PHE A 173 2.98 -1.13 7.37
C PHE A 173 2.64 -1.95 6.12
N ARG A 174 2.09 -3.14 6.35
CA ARG A 174 1.72 -4.09 5.30
C ARG A 174 0.33 -4.62 5.55
N SER A 175 -0.38 -4.91 4.47
CA SER A 175 -1.62 -5.65 4.52
C SER A 175 -1.69 -6.65 3.37
N LEU A 176 -2.61 -7.59 3.44
CA LEU A 176 -2.90 -8.55 2.39
C LEU A 176 -4.37 -8.96 2.44
N GLY A 177 -4.88 -9.44 1.34
CA GLY A 177 -6.19 -10.08 1.29
C GLY A 177 -6.14 -11.53 1.79
N LEU A 178 -7.29 -12.08 2.14
CA LEU A 178 -7.40 -13.47 2.56
C LEU A 178 -6.84 -14.43 1.49
N GLY A 179 -5.99 -15.34 1.92
CA GLY A 179 -5.36 -16.36 1.07
C GLY A 179 -4.22 -15.85 0.21
N GLN A 180 -3.63 -14.70 0.54
CA GLN A 180 -2.46 -14.15 -0.13
C GLN A 180 -1.17 -14.32 0.68
N ALA A 181 -0.02 -14.17 0.02
CA ALA A 181 1.30 -14.11 0.63
C ALA A 181 1.70 -12.64 0.90
N TRP A 182 2.63 -12.43 1.83
CA TRP A 182 3.20 -11.10 2.10
C TRP A 182 4.03 -10.62 0.90
N GLY A 183 3.88 -9.35 0.55
CA GLY A 183 4.58 -8.67 -0.54
C GLY A 183 4.91 -7.23 -0.17
N LEU A 184 4.57 -6.30 -1.06
CA LEU A 184 4.84 -4.88 -0.92
C LEU A 184 4.33 -4.28 0.40
N SER A 185 4.92 -3.15 0.78
CA SER A 185 4.57 -2.36 1.96
C SER A 185 4.16 -0.93 1.59
N ALA A 186 3.54 -0.25 2.54
CA ALA A 186 3.35 1.19 2.53
C ALA A 186 4.14 1.85 3.66
N ARG A 187 4.37 3.16 3.57
CA ARG A 187 4.96 4.00 4.62
C ARG A 187 3.98 5.11 4.99
N ALA A 188 4.18 5.72 6.16
CA ALA A 188 3.45 6.95 6.48
C ALA A 188 3.73 8.05 5.46
N LEU A 189 5.01 8.33 5.24
CA LEU A 189 5.51 9.38 4.36
C LEU A 189 6.84 8.96 3.73
N ALA A 190 7.16 9.52 2.56
CA ALA A 190 8.49 9.52 1.96
C ALA A 190 9.06 10.94 2.11
N VAL A 191 10.17 11.07 2.80
CA VAL A 191 10.78 12.38 3.09
C VAL A 191 12.16 12.43 2.47
N ASN A 192 12.33 13.27 1.44
CA ASN A 192 13.58 13.41 0.69
C ASN A 192 14.10 12.07 0.14
N THR A 193 13.22 11.16 -0.29
CA THR A 193 13.62 9.88 -0.90
C THR A 193 14.41 10.09 -2.18
N THR A 194 14.15 11.21 -2.85
CA THR A 194 14.89 11.70 -4.00
C THR A 194 15.31 13.17 -3.77
N GLY A 195 16.24 13.67 -4.55
CA GLY A 195 16.75 15.03 -4.43
C GLY A 195 18.14 15.10 -3.84
N SER A 196 18.53 16.28 -3.36
CA SER A 196 19.88 16.55 -2.84
C SER A 196 20.01 16.33 -1.34
N SER A 197 18.90 16.37 -0.62
CA SER A 197 18.83 16.19 0.84
C SER A 197 18.86 14.72 1.22
N LYS A 198 19.38 14.42 2.41
CA LYS A 198 19.36 13.05 2.95
C LYS A 198 17.95 12.57 3.18
N GLU A 199 17.64 11.35 2.77
CA GLU A 199 16.37 10.69 3.09
C GLU A 199 16.16 10.59 4.60
N GLU A 200 14.96 10.92 5.05
CA GLU A 200 14.52 10.81 6.44
C GLU A 200 13.43 9.75 6.58
N PHE A 201 13.52 8.95 7.64
CA PHE A 201 12.55 7.94 8.00
C PHE A 201 11.83 8.30 9.30
N PRO A 202 10.76 9.13 9.26
CA PRO A 202 9.92 9.36 10.42
C PRO A 202 9.36 8.05 10.94
N TYR A 203 9.15 7.94 12.26
CA TYR A 203 8.66 6.71 12.87
C TYR A 203 7.39 6.94 13.67
N TYR A 204 6.55 5.91 13.76
CA TYR A 204 5.41 5.94 14.69
C TYR A 204 5.93 5.75 16.11
N ARG A 205 5.65 6.73 16.96
CA ARG A 205 6.09 6.69 18.36
C ARG A 205 5.01 6.22 19.35
N GLU A 206 3.74 6.45 19.02
CA GLU A 206 2.61 6.10 19.87
C GLU A 206 1.43 5.63 19.01
N PHE A 207 0.69 4.63 19.51
CA PHE A 207 -0.57 4.17 18.95
C PHE A 207 -1.66 4.15 20.00
N TRP A 208 -2.89 4.49 19.61
CA TRP A 208 -4.11 4.30 20.38
C TRP A 208 -5.04 3.39 19.58
N ILE A 209 -5.36 2.21 20.13
CA ILE A 209 -6.15 1.20 19.46
C ILE A 209 -7.51 1.15 20.14
N GLU A 210 -8.58 1.35 19.38
CA GLU A 210 -9.94 1.26 19.88
C GLU A 210 -10.31 -0.22 20.14
N GLU A 211 -10.89 -0.51 21.30
CA GLU A 211 -11.41 -1.84 21.63
C GLU A 211 -12.59 -2.15 20.69
N PRO A 212 -12.46 -3.14 19.76
CA PRO A 212 -13.55 -3.49 18.87
C PRO A 212 -14.64 -4.27 19.62
N LYS A 213 -15.87 -4.13 19.17
CA LYS A 213 -17.00 -4.97 19.63
C LYS A 213 -16.86 -6.37 19.04
N GLU A 214 -17.62 -7.33 19.59
CA GLU A 214 -17.57 -8.75 19.19
C GLU A 214 -17.76 -8.96 17.69
N ASP A 215 -18.74 -8.25 17.08
CA ASP A 215 -19.10 -8.41 15.66
C ASP A 215 -18.47 -7.35 14.72
N ASP A 216 -17.60 -6.48 15.23
CA ASP A 216 -16.99 -5.45 14.40
C ASP A 216 -16.17 -6.08 13.28
N GLN A 217 -16.36 -5.54 12.06
CA GLN A 217 -15.63 -5.95 10.85
C GLN A 217 -14.45 -5.01 10.54
N THR A 218 -14.25 -3.99 11.36
CA THR A 218 -13.20 -2.97 11.19
C THR A 218 -12.47 -2.76 12.50
N LEU A 219 -11.18 -2.44 12.40
CA LEU A 219 -10.34 -2.02 13.52
C LEU A 219 -9.91 -0.59 13.30
N SER A 220 -10.23 0.29 14.26
CA SER A 220 -9.82 1.70 14.26
C SER A 220 -8.65 1.92 15.20
N PHE A 221 -7.65 2.69 14.76
CA PHE A 221 -6.53 3.09 15.60
C PHE A 221 -5.89 4.39 15.12
N TYR A 222 -5.24 5.08 16.04
CA TYR A 222 -4.57 6.36 15.80
C TYR A 222 -3.08 6.23 16.06
N ALA A 223 -2.28 7.09 15.41
CA ALA A 223 -0.84 7.13 15.61
C ALA A 223 -0.29 8.55 15.62
N ILE A 224 0.80 8.76 16.35
CA ILE A 224 1.68 9.91 16.18
C ILE A 224 2.93 9.47 15.45
N LEU A 225 3.21 10.14 14.34
CA LEU A 225 4.45 10.08 13.60
C LEU A 225 5.39 11.17 14.11
N ASP A 226 6.69 10.87 14.24
CA ASP A 226 7.70 11.82 14.68
C ASP A 226 8.99 11.65 13.88
N GLY A 227 9.65 12.75 13.56
CA GLY A 227 10.89 12.80 12.81
C GLY A 227 11.56 14.17 12.95
N GLU A 228 12.77 14.31 12.40
CA GLU A 228 13.53 15.55 12.51
C GLU A 228 12.85 16.74 11.81
N SER A 229 12.22 16.47 10.66
CA SER A 229 11.64 17.52 9.81
C SER A 229 10.15 17.73 10.04
N LEU A 230 9.44 16.77 10.67
CA LEU A 230 7.99 16.82 10.78
C LEU A 230 7.44 15.96 11.92
N THR A 231 6.17 16.20 12.24
CA THR A 231 5.31 15.32 13.01
C THR A 231 4.03 15.05 12.24
N GLY A 232 3.31 13.99 12.60
CA GLY A 232 2.01 13.68 12.00
C GLY A 232 1.06 13.01 12.96
N ALA A 233 -0.23 13.27 12.78
CA ALA A 233 -1.33 12.54 13.39
C ALA A 233 -1.99 11.69 12.31
N PHE A 234 -2.17 10.41 12.57
CA PHE A 234 -2.76 9.45 11.65
C PHE A 234 -3.95 8.75 12.29
N HIS A 235 -5.00 8.58 11.53
CA HIS A 235 -6.13 7.72 11.85
C HIS A 235 -6.23 6.63 10.79
N PHE A 236 -6.30 5.38 11.23
CA PHE A 236 -6.40 4.18 10.40
C PHE A 236 -7.71 3.47 10.70
N ILE A 237 -8.41 3.06 9.64
CA ILE A 237 -9.53 2.13 9.74
C ILE A 237 -9.20 0.93 8.84
N PHE A 238 -8.89 -0.20 9.47
CA PHE A 238 -8.56 -1.44 8.79
C PHE A 238 -9.80 -2.32 8.64
N SER A 239 -10.08 -2.76 7.42
CA SER A 239 -11.18 -3.65 7.04
C SER A 239 -10.61 -4.89 6.35
N PRO A 240 -10.49 -6.04 7.02
CA PRO A 240 -10.00 -7.28 6.43
C PRO A 240 -11.01 -7.88 5.45
N GLY A 241 -10.51 -8.57 4.40
CA GLY A 241 -11.35 -9.22 3.40
C GLY A 241 -10.54 -9.96 2.34
N LYS A 242 -11.18 -10.46 1.27
CA LYS A 242 -10.48 -10.95 0.06
C LYS A 242 -9.61 -9.85 -0.55
N THR A 243 -10.11 -8.63 -0.52
CA THR A 243 -9.33 -7.39 -0.67
C THR A 243 -9.44 -6.67 0.66
N SER A 244 -8.33 -6.54 1.36
CA SER A 244 -8.27 -5.75 2.59
C SER A 244 -8.21 -4.27 2.26
N LYS A 245 -8.87 -3.46 3.08
CA LYS A 245 -8.94 -2.00 2.91
C LYS A 245 -8.38 -1.31 4.15
N VAL A 246 -7.55 -0.29 3.93
CA VAL A 246 -7.08 0.61 4.99
C VAL A 246 -7.42 2.04 4.61
N GLU A 247 -8.36 2.65 5.32
CA GLU A 247 -8.67 4.07 5.21
C GLU A 247 -7.72 4.84 6.11
N ILE A 248 -7.11 5.89 5.58
CA ILE A 248 -6.12 6.70 6.28
C ILE A 248 -6.50 8.17 6.15
N GLU A 249 -6.57 8.83 7.29
CA GLU A 249 -6.63 10.29 7.39
C GLU A 249 -5.43 10.78 8.18
N ASN A 250 -4.72 11.79 7.67
CA ASN A 250 -3.54 12.31 8.37
C ASN A 250 -3.43 13.82 8.32
N TYR A 251 -2.82 14.37 9.38
CA TYR A 251 -2.41 15.77 9.50
C TYR A 251 -0.90 15.80 9.72
N ILE A 252 -0.17 16.54 8.88
CA ILE A 252 1.29 16.64 8.89
C ILE A 252 1.68 18.06 9.28
N PHE A 253 2.62 18.21 10.21
CA PHE A 253 3.11 19.48 10.72
C PHE A 253 4.63 19.58 10.52
N LEU A 254 5.08 20.51 9.70
CA LEU A 254 6.50 20.64 9.36
C LEU A 254 7.26 21.46 10.40
N ARG A 255 8.33 20.87 10.94
CA ARG A 255 9.35 21.56 11.75
C ARG A 255 10.33 22.32 10.88
N LYS A 256 10.72 21.73 9.77
CA LYS A 256 11.67 22.25 8.79
C LYS A 256 11.05 22.23 7.40
N THR A 257 11.65 22.96 6.48
CA THR A 257 11.34 22.78 5.04
C THR A 257 11.84 21.42 4.60
N VAL A 258 10.99 20.70 3.89
CA VAL A 258 11.26 19.39 3.27
C VAL A 258 11.37 19.62 1.77
N GLU A 259 12.46 19.17 1.16
CA GLU A 259 12.70 19.35 -0.28
C GLU A 259 11.65 18.59 -1.10
N LYS A 260 11.39 17.35 -0.72
CA LYS A 260 10.36 16.50 -1.34
C LYS A 260 9.59 15.71 -0.28
N LEU A 261 8.27 15.94 -0.23
CA LEU A 261 7.34 15.26 0.67
C LEU A 261 6.43 14.34 -0.13
N GLY A 262 6.68 13.05 -0.04
CA GLY A 262 5.88 12.00 -0.68
C GLY A 262 4.74 11.52 0.23
N ILE A 263 3.54 11.49 -0.33
CA ILE A 263 2.30 11.09 0.35
C ILE A 263 1.89 9.69 -0.12
N ALA A 264 1.39 8.87 0.80
CA ALA A 264 0.97 7.49 0.55
C ALA A 264 2.03 6.64 -0.19
N PRO A 265 3.27 6.57 0.29
CA PRO A 265 4.30 5.81 -0.39
C PRO A 265 4.01 4.32 -0.34
N LEU A 266 4.14 3.67 -1.49
CA LEU A 266 4.20 2.22 -1.63
C LEU A 266 5.65 1.81 -1.87
N THR A 267 6.10 0.76 -1.22
CA THR A 267 7.47 0.22 -1.34
C THR A 267 7.39 -1.24 -1.75
N SER A 268 8.13 -1.60 -2.79
CA SER A 268 8.09 -2.92 -3.40
C SER A 268 9.49 -3.40 -3.81
N MET A 269 9.57 -4.61 -4.31
CA MET A 269 10.79 -5.21 -4.84
C MET A 269 10.57 -5.66 -6.28
N PHE A 270 11.54 -5.38 -7.15
CA PHE A 270 11.65 -5.89 -8.50
C PHE A 270 13.11 -6.24 -8.78
N LEU A 271 13.45 -7.53 -8.74
CA LEU A 271 14.78 -8.01 -9.07
C LEU A 271 14.90 -8.30 -10.56
N GLN A 272 13.98 -9.09 -11.09
CA GLN A 272 13.91 -9.48 -12.50
C GLN A 272 12.47 -9.85 -12.90
N GLY A 273 12.17 -9.68 -14.18
CA GLY A 273 10.93 -10.04 -14.83
C GLY A 273 11.11 -10.25 -16.32
N GLU A 274 10.04 -10.45 -17.08
CA GLU A 274 10.06 -10.74 -18.52
C GLU A 274 10.70 -9.63 -19.39
N ASN A 275 10.78 -8.40 -18.85
CA ASN A 275 11.41 -7.24 -19.47
C ASN A 275 12.87 -7.04 -19.06
N SER A 276 13.43 -7.93 -18.24
CA SER A 276 14.79 -7.78 -17.72
C SER A 276 15.83 -8.26 -18.75
N PRO A 277 16.85 -7.45 -19.06
CA PRO A 277 17.91 -7.83 -19.99
C PRO A 277 18.88 -8.87 -19.39
N VAL A 278 18.92 -8.96 -18.06
CA VAL A 278 19.80 -9.87 -17.30
C VAL A 278 18.97 -10.58 -16.25
N LEU A 279 19.13 -11.90 -16.17
CA LEU A 279 18.54 -12.71 -15.10
C LEU A 279 19.60 -12.95 -14.01
N TYR A 280 19.31 -12.49 -12.80
CA TYR A 280 20.16 -12.74 -11.62
C TYR A 280 19.98 -14.17 -11.09
N ASN A 281 18.80 -14.72 -11.27
CA ASN A 281 18.48 -16.08 -10.88
C ASN A 281 17.77 -16.81 -12.03
N PRO A 282 18.48 -17.60 -12.87
CA PRO A 282 17.88 -18.26 -14.02
C PRO A 282 16.93 -19.42 -13.66
N LEU A 283 16.89 -19.84 -12.38
CA LEU A 283 15.94 -20.87 -11.91
C LEU A 283 14.55 -20.31 -11.66
N HIS A 284 14.46 -19.01 -11.41
CA HIS A 284 13.23 -18.26 -11.23
C HIS A 284 13.17 -17.18 -12.32
N PRO A 285 12.39 -17.39 -13.40
CA PRO A 285 12.33 -16.41 -14.52
C PRO A 285 11.95 -15.01 -14.07
N GLU A 286 11.08 -14.90 -13.07
CA GLU A 286 10.65 -13.65 -12.48
C GLU A 286 10.76 -13.69 -10.94
N GLU A 287 11.21 -12.58 -10.36
CA GLU A 287 11.30 -12.36 -8.91
C GLU A 287 10.92 -10.91 -8.61
N HIS A 288 9.66 -10.67 -8.25
CA HIS A 288 9.15 -9.34 -7.91
C HIS A 288 7.86 -9.39 -7.07
N ASP A 289 7.66 -8.36 -6.24
CA ASP A 289 6.44 -8.14 -5.46
C ASP A 289 5.36 -7.42 -6.25
N SER A 290 5.78 -6.65 -7.23
CA SER A 290 4.93 -5.90 -8.15
C SER A 290 5.58 -5.89 -9.52
N ASP A 291 4.79 -5.96 -10.58
CA ASP A 291 5.26 -5.92 -11.96
C ASP A 291 5.10 -4.56 -12.64
N GLY A 292 4.30 -3.65 -12.07
CA GLY A 292 4.12 -2.33 -12.67
C GLY A 292 3.45 -1.30 -11.77
N LEU A 293 3.67 -0.02 -12.13
CA LEU A 293 2.93 1.13 -11.62
C LEU A 293 1.72 1.38 -12.52
N SER A 294 0.52 1.46 -11.93
CA SER A 294 -0.70 1.88 -12.62
C SER A 294 -1.16 3.23 -12.08
N ILE A 295 -1.62 4.14 -12.98
CA ILE A 295 -2.18 5.45 -12.62
C ILE A 295 -3.47 5.67 -13.40
N GLN A 296 -4.52 6.18 -12.75
CA GLN A 296 -5.79 6.54 -13.36
C GLN A 296 -6.08 8.01 -13.18
N LEU A 297 -6.41 8.69 -14.28
CA LEU A 297 -6.81 10.10 -14.30
C LEU A 297 -8.29 10.25 -14.68
N ASP A 298 -8.93 11.37 -14.28
CA ASP A 298 -10.32 11.69 -14.62
C ASP A 298 -10.52 12.07 -16.08
N THR A 299 -9.45 12.30 -16.81
CA THR A 299 -9.44 12.45 -18.27
C THR A 299 -9.78 11.15 -19.01
N GLY A 300 -9.85 10.02 -18.30
CA GLY A 300 -10.00 8.68 -18.85
C GLY A 300 -8.66 8.01 -19.20
N GLU A 301 -7.54 8.70 -19.04
CA GLU A 301 -6.22 8.11 -19.25
C GLU A 301 -5.88 7.13 -18.14
N TRP A 302 -5.44 5.94 -18.53
CA TRP A 302 -4.76 4.97 -17.71
C TRP A 302 -3.31 4.87 -18.16
N ILE A 303 -2.39 4.89 -17.21
CA ILE A 303 -0.96 4.77 -17.45
C ILE A 303 -0.48 3.44 -16.83
N TRP A 304 0.32 2.69 -17.56
CA TRP A 304 1.03 1.52 -17.09
C TRP A 304 2.53 1.71 -17.29
N GLY A 305 3.28 1.70 -16.18
CA GLY A 305 4.74 1.70 -16.17
C GLY A 305 5.25 0.34 -15.67
N PRO A 306 5.68 -0.59 -16.55
CA PRO A 306 6.35 -1.80 -16.12
C PRO A 306 7.57 -1.46 -15.28
N LEU A 307 7.73 -2.13 -14.11
CA LEU A 307 8.87 -1.93 -13.25
C LEU A 307 10.14 -2.50 -13.86
N GLN A 308 11.26 -1.94 -13.44
CA GLN A 308 12.58 -2.35 -13.89
C GLN A 308 13.57 -2.41 -12.71
N ASN A 309 14.62 -3.18 -12.90
CA ASN A 309 15.82 -3.12 -12.09
C ASN A 309 16.89 -2.39 -12.90
N PRO A 310 16.95 -1.05 -12.80
CA PRO A 310 17.80 -0.23 -13.68
C PRO A 310 19.27 -0.37 -13.32
N PRO A 311 20.19 -0.09 -14.26
CA PRO A 311 21.63 -0.15 -13.99
C PRO A 311 22.14 0.96 -13.05
N TYR A 312 21.34 2.01 -12.84
CA TYR A 312 21.61 3.13 -11.94
C TYR A 312 20.29 3.70 -11.41
N PHE A 313 20.36 4.53 -10.38
CA PHE A 313 19.21 5.22 -9.80
C PHE A 313 18.32 5.86 -10.89
N SER A 314 17.03 5.57 -10.85
CA SER A 314 16.00 6.12 -11.73
C SER A 314 14.90 6.78 -10.89
N SER A 315 14.46 7.95 -11.31
CA SER A 315 13.28 8.62 -10.77
C SER A 315 12.47 9.18 -11.94
N LEU A 316 11.21 8.74 -12.01
CA LEU A 316 10.27 9.09 -13.07
C LEU A 316 9.08 9.84 -12.47
N GLU A 317 8.77 11.01 -13.04
CA GLU A 317 7.64 11.81 -12.65
C GLU A 317 6.51 11.66 -13.68
N PHE A 318 5.31 11.38 -13.19
CA PHE A 318 4.08 11.29 -13.98
C PHE A 318 3.16 12.45 -13.58
N PRO A 319 3.20 13.59 -14.31
CA PRO A 319 2.39 14.76 -13.97
C PRO A 319 0.90 14.46 -14.02
N ILE A 320 0.15 14.94 -13.04
CA ILE A 320 -1.29 14.78 -12.98
C ILE A 320 -1.94 15.87 -13.83
N GLN A 321 -2.49 15.46 -14.97
CA GLN A 321 -3.31 16.31 -15.82
C GLN A 321 -4.79 16.05 -15.51
N GLY A 322 -5.47 17.02 -14.89
CA GLY A 322 -6.81 16.83 -14.34
C GLY A 322 -6.78 16.37 -12.89
N LYS A 323 -7.58 15.35 -12.57
CA LYS A 323 -7.69 14.80 -11.22
C LYS A 323 -7.16 13.37 -11.15
N LEU A 324 -6.34 13.08 -10.16
CA LEU A 324 -5.93 11.72 -9.85
C LEU A 324 -7.12 10.93 -9.30
N LEU A 325 -7.50 9.84 -9.96
CA LEU A 325 -8.52 8.90 -9.48
C LEU A 325 -7.90 7.77 -8.67
N GLY A 326 -6.65 7.40 -8.96
CA GLY A 326 -5.90 6.43 -8.19
C GLY A 326 -4.54 6.11 -8.79
N PHE A 327 -3.70 5.47 -7.98
CA PHE A 327 -2.44 4.89 -8.42
C PHE A 327 -2.07 3.71 -7.55
N GLY A 328 -1.20 2.83 -8.05
CA GLY A 328 -0.76 1.70 -7.26
C GLY A 328 0.33 0.88 -7.88
N LEU A 329 1.01 0.10 -7.05
CA LEU A 329 1.95 -0.92 -7.47
C LEU A 329 1.20 -2.24 -7.59
N MET A 330 1.17 -2.77 -8.79
CA MET A 330 0.31 -3.88 -9.18
C MET A 330 1.13 -5.14 -9.43
N GLN A 331 0.65 -6.27 -8.95
CA GLN A 331 1.12 -7.59 -9.32
C GLN A 331 0.07 -8.21 -10.24
N ARG A 332 0.23 -8.06 -11.55
CA ARG A 332 -0.72 -8.52 -12.58
C ARG A 332 -0.44 -9.97 -13.00
N ASP A 333 0.86 -10.33 -13.06
CA ASP A 333 1.23 -11.71 -13.36
C ASP A 333 0.92 -12.61 -12.17
N ARG A 334 0.09 -13.61 -12.42
CA ARG A 334 -0.40 -14.56 -11.43
C ARG A 334 -0.08 -16.02 -11.81
N ASN A 335 0.76 -16.21 -12.82
CA ASN A 335 1.13 -17.53 -13.28
C ASN A 335 2.32 -18.06 -12.47
N PHE A 336 2.12 -19.14 -11.73
CA PHE A 336 3.18 -19.81 -10.97
C PHE A 336 4.39 -20.18 -11.85
N ASP A 337 4.15 -20.58 -13.12
CA ASP A 337 5.23 -21.01 -14.02
C ASP A 337 6.23 -19.90 -14.37
N HIS A 338 5.83 -18.64 -14.21
CA HIS A 338 6.72 -17.50 -14.42
C HIS A 338 7.68 -17.28 -13.23
N TYR A 339 7.28 -17.64 -12.00
CA TYR A 339 8.09 -17.48 -10.78
C TYR A 339 8.79 -18.76 -10.33
N LYS A 340 8.08 -19.89 -10.38
CA LYS A 340 8.55 -21.22 -9.95
C LYS A 340 9.09 -21.28 -8.51
N SER A 341 8.63 -20.40 -7.63
CA SER A 341 9.06 -20.33 -6.23
C SER A 341 8.00 -20.90 -5.30
N LEU A 342 8.21 -22.11 -4.80
CA LEU A 342 7.31 -22.75 -3.82
C LEU A 342 7.40 -22.14 -2.41
N LEU A 343 8.43 -21.36 -2.13
CA LEU A 343 8.62 -20.75 -0.81
C LEU A 343 8.06 -19.32 -0.75
N LEU A 344 8.27 -18.52 -1.80
CA LEU A 344 8.04 -17.08 -1.77
C LEU A 344 6.69 -16.67 -2.35
N HIS A 345 6.05 -17.57 -3.14
CA HIS A 345 4.70 -17.40 -3.67
C HIS A 345 4.43 -16.00 -4.28
N TYR A 346 5.33 -15.52 -5.14
CA TYR A 346 5.21 -14.20 -5.77
C TYR A 346 3.87 -14.01 -6.51
N GLU A 347 3.35 -15.07 -7.16
CA GLU A 347 2.05 -15.08 -7.85
C GLU A 347 0.87 -14.81 -6.93
N SER A 348 1.06 -15.00 -5.62
CA SER A 348 0.05 -14.80 -4.57
C SER A 348 0.18 -13.48 -3.83
N ARG A 349 1.20 -12.66 -4.10
CA ARG A 349 1.43 -11.38 -3.42
C ARG A 349 0.38 -10.34 -3.84
N PRO A 350 -0.06 -9.43 -2.97
CA PRO A 350 -1.11 -8.47 -3.29
C PRO A 350 -0.63 -7.37 -4.24
N SER A 351 -1.54 -6.84 -5.02
CA SER A 351 -1.46 -5.47 -5.54
C SER A 351 -1.85 -4.49 -4.43
N ALA A 352 -1.33 -3.26 -4.47
CA ALA A 352 -1.79 -2.17 -3.62
C ALA A 352 -2.25 -0.99 -4.48
N TRP A 353 -3.52 -0.59 -4.30
CA TRP A 353 -4.14 0.51 -5.03
C TRP A 353 -4.59 1.61 -4.09
N ILE A 354 -4.18 2.84 -4.35
CA ILE A 354 -4.52 4.03 -3.57
C ILE A 354 -5.61 4.81 -4.28
N VAL A 355 -6.70 5.08 -3.56
CA VAL A 355 -7.77 5.98 -3.98
C VAL A 355 -7.65 7.27 -3.18
N PRO A 356 -7.35 8.41 -3.83
CA PRO A 356 -7.29 9.71 -3.19
C PRO A 356 -8.63 10.15 -2.60
N GLY A 357 -8.58 10.81 -1.46
CA GLY A 357 -9.71 11.51 -0.84
C GLY A 357 -9.48 13.02 -0.82
N GLN A 358 -9.33 13.60 0.37
CA GLN A 358 -9.08 15.02 0.54
C GLN A 358 -7.59 15.37 0.42
N GLY A 359 -7.26 16.53 -0.15
CA GLY A 359 -5.90 17.12 -0.16
C GLY A 359 -5.05 16.79 -1.38
N TRP A 360 -5.59 16.12 -2.40
CA TRP A 360 -4.88 15.65 -3.58
C TRP A 360 -5.12 16.54 -4.79
N GLU A 361 -4.58 17.75 -4.78
CA GLU A 361 -4.77 18.72 -5.85
C GLU A 361 -3.44 18.98 -6.58
N GLY A 362 -3.44 18.81 -7.93
CA GLY A 362 -2.24 18.98 -8.76
C GLY A 362 -1.14 17.94 -8.45
N GLY A 363 0.11 18.26 -8.77
CA GLY A 363 1.25 17.42 -8.45
C GLY A 363 1.55 16.32 -9.47
N HIS A 364 2.30 15.31 -9.02
CA HIS A 364 2.69 14.17 -9.84
C HIS A 364 2.81 12.90 -9.00
N ILE A 365 2.76 11.76 -9.67
CA ILE A 365 3.21 10.49 -9.08
C ILE A 365 4.69 10.33 -9.42
N GLU A 366 5.50 10.03 -8.44
CA GLU A 366 6.91 9.72 -8.62
C GLU A 366 7.16 8.23 -8.42
N LEU A 367 7.85 7.61 -9.40
CA LEU A 367 8.34 6.24 -9.32
C LEU A 367 9.86 6.27 -9.18
N VAL A 368 10.35 5.69 -8.11
CA VAL A 368 11.77 5.54 -7.82
C VAL A 368 12.16 4.09 -7.98
N GLU A 369 13.22 3.83 -8.76
CA GLU A 369 13.77 2.51 -8.98
C GLU A 369 15.28 2.53 -8.70
N LEU A 370 15.72 1.62 -7.83
CA LEU A 370 17.12 1.50 -7.41
C LEU A 370 17.70 0.21 -7.97
N PRO A 371 18.99 0.19 -8.36
CA PRO A 371 19.65 -1.05 -8.74
C PRO A 371 19.77 -2.00 -7.55
N THR A 372 19.46 -3.27 -7.76
CA THR A 372 19.62 -4.32 -6.76
C THR A 372 20.15 -5.62 -7.39
N THR A 373 20.83 -6.43 -6.59
CA THR A 373 21.31 -7.77 -6.96
C THR A 373 20.70 -8.85 -6.08
N THR A 374 19.73 -8.49 -5.23
CA THR A 374 19.09 -9.41 -4.28
C THR A 374 17.62 -9.05 -4.08
N GLU A 375 16.78 -10.07 -3.97
CA GLU A 375 15.35 -9.96 -3.66
C GLU A 375 15.05 -9.39 -2.26
N THR A 376 16.01 -9.43 -1.35
CA THR A 376 15.81 -9.01 0.03
C THR A 376 15.80 -7.50 0.23
N LYS A 377 16.04 -6.73 -0.83
CA LYS A 377 16.04 -5.26 -0.80
C LYS A 377 14.86 -4.71 -1.57
N ASP A 378 13.98 -4.02 -0.87
CA ASP A 378 12.96 -3.20 -1.50
C ASP A 378 13.66 -2.10 -2.31
N ASN A 379 13.55 -2.15 -3.63
CA ASN A 379 14.23 -1.24 -4.55
C ASN A 379 13.26 -0.36 -5.36
N ILE A 380 11.97 -0.45 -5.09
CA ILE A 380 10.91 0.30 -5.77
C ILE A 380 10.15 1.14 -4.74
N VAL A 381 9.93 2.42 -5.05
CA VAL A 381 9.05 3.29 -4.27
C VAL A 381 8.18 4.11 -5.22
N ALA A 382 6.87 4.17 -4.97
CA ALA A 382 5.96 5.06 -5.69
C ALA A 382 5.14 5.89 -4.70
N TYR A 383 5.02 7.21 -4.95
CA TYR A 383 4.31 8.14 -4.08
C TYR A 383 3.80 9.37 -4.83
N TYR A 384 2.82 10.04 -4.23
CA TYR A 384 2.33 11.33 -4.72
C TYR A 384 3.16 12.48 -4.13
N VAL A 385 3.47 13.47 -4.96
CA VAL A 385 4.09 14.74 -4.58
C VAL A 385 3.19 15.89 -4.98
N SER A 386 2.83 16.75 -4.01
CA SER A 386 2.00 17.92 -4.26
C SER A 386 2.81 19.06 -4.90
N ASP A 387 2.16 19.88 -5.75
CA ASP A 387 2.72 21.15 -6.23
C ASP A 387 2.90 22.17 -5.11
N THR A 388 2.25 21.97 -3.95
CA THR A 388 2.37 22.86 -2.80
C THR A 388 3.68 22.62 -2.07
N PRO A 389 4.62 23.61 -2.02
CA PRO A 389 5.92 23.44 -1.37
C PRO A 389 5.78 23.09 0.12
N ALA A 390 6.56 22.11 0.57
CA ALA A 390 6.60 21.65 1.96
C ALA A 390 7.50 22.54 2.83
N LEU A 391 7.09 23.78 3.04
CA LEU A 391 7.83 24.79 3.81
C LEU A 391 7.67 24.58 5.32
N SER A 392 8.68 25.00 6.11
CA SER A 392 8.62 25.01 7.57
C SER A 392 7.34 25.68 8.10
N GLN A 393 6.78 25.14 9.17
CA GLN A 393 5.55 25.57 9.84
C GLN A 393 4.25 25.37 9.03
N LYS A 394 4.32 24.86 7.78
CA LYS A 394 3.11 24.45 7.07
C LYS A 394 2.52 23.20 7.70
N GLN A 395 1.21 23.08 7.50
CA GLN A 395 0.46 21.86 7.79
C GLN A 395 -0.21 21.35 6.52
N PHE A 396 -0.32 20.04 6.40
CA PHE A 396 -1.04 19.36 5.33
C PHE A 396 -2.08 18.43 5.93
N HIS A 397 -3.13 18.18 5.17
CA HIS A 397 -4.20 17.26 5.51
C HIS A 397 -4.49 16.39 4.28
N TYR A 398 -4.36 15.08 4.43
CA TYR A 398 -4.68 14.13 3.38
C TYR A 398 -5.57 13.02 3.92
N ALA A 399 -6.51 12.59 3.08
CA ALA A 399 -7.27 11.37 3.28
C ALA A 399 -7.14 10.49 2.04
N TYR A 400 -7.03 9.18 2.22
CA TYR A 400 -6.96 8.21 1.13
C TYR A 400 -7.29 6.81 1.64
N THR A 401 -7.56 5.91 0.70
CA THR A 401 -7.80 4.50 0.99
C THR A 401 -6.82 3.65 0.21
N ILE A 402 -6.20 2.68 0.86
CA ILE A 402 -5.36 1.67 0.21
C ILE A 402 -6.11 0.34 0.18
N PHE A 403 -6.22 -0.27 -1.00
CA PHE A 403 -6.76 -1.61 -1.19
C PHE A 403 -5.63 -2.59 -1.46
N TRP A 404 -5.54 -3.65 -0.65
CA TRP A 404 -4.62 -4.77 -0.88
C TRP A 404 -5.41 -6.00 -1.32
N GLY A 405 -5.15 -6.48 -2.55
CA GLY A 405 -5.89 -7.60 -3.10
C GLY A 405 -5.28 -8.19 -4.35
N ARG A 406 -5.86 -9.30 -4.81
CA ARG A 406 -5.47 -9.90 -6.10
C ARG A 406 -6.07 -9.17 -7.28
N GLU A 407 -7.28 -8.65 -7.10
CA GLU A 407 -8.02 -7.99 -8.15
C GLU A 407 -7.66 -6.50 -8.19
N GLU A 408 -7.54 -5.97 -9.38
CA GLU A 408 -7.38 -4.54 -9.57
C GLU A 408 -8.71 -3.83 -9.32
N THR A 409 -8.67 -2.81 -8.51
CA THR A 409 -9.81 -1.96 -8.19
C THR A 409 -9.45 -0.52 -8.52
N PRO A 410 -10.18 0.16 -9.42
CA PRO A 410 -11.33 -0.32 -10.20
C PRO A 410 -10.93 -1.15 -11.43
N SER A 411 -11.85 -1.94 -11.97
CA SER A 411 -11.64 -2.61 -13.25
C SER A 411 -11.67 -1.59 -14.38
N SER A 412 -10.67 -1.61 -15.26
CA SER A 412 -10.63 -0.76 -16.45
C SER A 412 -11.57 -1.30 -17.52
N GLU A 413 -12.30 -0.41 -18.20
CA GLU A 413 -13.11 -0.74 -19.40
C GLU A 413 -12.25 -0.75 -20.68
N ILE A 414 -11.02 -0.20 -20.63
CA ILE A 414 -10.08 -0.18 -21.74
C ILE A 414 -9.10 -1.34 -21.68
N GLY A 415 -8.40 -1.60 -22.78
CA GLY A 415 -7.39 -2.64 -22.86
C GLY A 415 -6.21 -2.42 -21.94
N ARG A 416 -5.63 -3.50 -21.45
CA ARG A 416 -4.52 -3.49 -20.48
C ARG A 416 -3.28 -4.13 -21.06
N VAL A 417 -2.12 -3.60 -20.69
CA VAL A 417 -0.84 -4.28 -20.89
C VAL A 417 -0.80 -5.51 -20.00
N VAL A 418 -0.54 -6.66 -20.60
CA VAL A 418 -0.43 -7.94 -19.89
C VAL A 418 0.97 -8.53 -19.98
N SER A 419 1.82 -8.00 -20.89
CA SER A 419 3.20 -8.45 -21.04
C SER A 419 4.04 -7.35 -21.68
N THR A 420 5.26 -7.19 -21.19
CA THR A 420 6.30 -6.32 -21.78
C THR A 420 7.60 -7.10 -21.87
N ARG A 421 8.12 -7.28 -23.07
CA ARG A 421 9.41 -7.95 -23.29
C ARG A 421 10.34 -7.10 -24.12
N CYS A 422 11.62 -7.17 -23.83
CA CYS A 422 12.64 -6.52 -24.65
C CYS A 422 13.81 -7.47 -24.93
N ALA A 423 14.45 -7.26 -26.07
CA ALA A 423 15.62 -8.00 -26.49
C ALA A 423 16.65 -7.09 -27.14
N GLN A 424 17.92 -7.23 -26.75
CA GLN A 424 19.04 -6.62 -27.43
C GLN A 424 19.36 -7.44 -28.68
N LEU A 425 19.17 -6.89 -29.89
CA LEU A 425 19.44 -7.57 -31.16
C LEU A 425 20.89 -7.37 -31.60
N ASP A 426 21.44 -6.16 -31.41
CA ASP A 426 22.84 -5.85 -31.61
C ASP A 426 23.26 -4.72 -30.62
N ARG A 427 24.47 -4.14 -30.80
CA ARG A 427 24.98 -3.10 -29.88
C ARG A 427 24.09 -1.86 -29.75
N THR A 428 23.25 -1.57 -30.75
CA THR A 428 22.47 -0.34 -30.83
C THR A 428 20.99 -0.60 -31.03
N ILE A 429 20.58 -1.79 -31.46
CA ILE A 429 19.19 -2.10 -31.81
C ILE A 429 18.55 -2.94 -30.72
N LYS A 430 17.44 -2.45 -30.19
CA LYS A 430 16.57 -3.19 -29.28
C LYS A 430 15.19 -3.40 -29.92
N GLU A 431 14.61 -4.57 -29.66
CA GLU A 431 13.23 -4.91 -30.01
C GLU A 431 12.37 -4.99 -28.76
N TYR A 432 11.17 -4.45 -28.87
CA TYR A 432 10.16 -4.46 -27.82
C TYR A 432 8.91 -5.17 -28.28
N ILE A 433 8.31 -5.92 -27.39
CA ILE A 433 7.03 -6.60 -27.57
C ILE A 433 6.14 -6.19 -26.40
N VAL A 434 5.00 -5.58 -26.70
CA VAL A 434 3.97 -5.22 -25.70
C VAL A 434 2.66 -5.91 -26.09
N ASP A 435 2.16 -6.76 -25.23
CA ASP A 435 0.89 -7.44 -25.40
C ASP A 435 -0.23 -6.72 -24.63
N PHE A 436 -1.30 -6.40 -25.32
CA PHE A 436 -2.49 -5.76 -24.78
C PHE A 436 -3.67 -6.75 -24.82
N SER A 437 -4.32 -6.96 -23.65
CA SER A 437 -5.63 -7.63 -23.57
C SER A 437 -6.74 -6.60 -23.63
N ILE A 438 -7.80 -6.85 -24.40
CA ILE A 438 -8.88 -5.89 -24.62
C ILE A 438 -10.22 -6.49 -24.19
N PRO A 439 -10.94 -5.89 -23.23
CA PRO A 439 -12.28 -6.33 -22.84
C PRO A 439 -13.24 -6.34 -24.04
N GLY A 440 -14.01 -7.40 -24.20
CA GLY A 440 -14.95 -7.52 -25.31
C GLY A 440 -14.28 -7.57 -26.69
N PHE A 441 -13.01 -8.02 -26.77
CA PHE A 441 -12.26 -8.15 -28.02
C PHE A 441 -13.10 -8.76 -29.13
N SER A 442 -13.21 -8.04 -30.27
CA SER A 442 -13.88 -8.54 -31.46
C SER A 442 -12.93 -8.53 -32.66
N GLU A 443 -13.07 -9.50 -33.54
CA GLU A 443 -12.19 -9.66 -34.70
C GLU A 443 -12.26 -8.53 -35.74
N GLY A 444 -13.29 -7.68 -35.67
CA GLY A 444 -13.51 -6.54 -36.62
C GLY A 444 -12.75 -5.26 -36.26
N VAL A 445 -12.08 -5.19 -35.14
CA VAL A 445 -11.31 -4.00 -34.73
C VAL A 445 -9.92 -4.03 -35.37
N SER A 446 -9.54 -2.89 -35.99
CA SER A 446 -8.20 -2.67 -36.57
C SER A 446 -7.59 -1.44 -35.85
N PRO A 447 -6.82 -1.64 -34.79
CA PRO A 447 -6.26 -0.53 -34.03
C PRO A 447 -5.08 0.10 -34.78
N GLN A 448 -4.86 1.40 -34.51
CA GLN A 448 -3.67 2.13 -34.91
C GLN A 448 -2.72 2.24 -33.72
N PRO A 449 -1.41 1.91 -33.89
CA PRO A 449 -0.44 2.11 -32.83
C PRO A 449 0.00 3.56 -32.78
N ILE A 450 -0.02 4.15 -31.58
CA ILE A 450 0.65 5.40 -31.29
C ILE A 450 1.91 5.05 -30.52
N LEU A 451 3.07 5.44 -31.04
CA LEU A 451 4.37 5.21 -30.41
C LEU A 451 5.17 6.52 -30.42
N LEU A 452 5.55 6.97 -29.25
CA LEU A 452 6.46 8.09 -29.05
C LEU A 452 7.81 7.54 -28.59
N VAL A 453 8.85 7.85 -29.35
CA VAL A 453 10.25 7.51 -29.02
C VAL A 453 10.97 8.81 -28.65
N GLY A 454 11.53 8.84 -27.45
CA GLY A 454 12.30 9.99 -26.96
C GLY A 454 13.52 10.31 -27.80
N GLN A 455 14.11 11.46 -27.57
CA GLN A 455 15.38 11.84 -28.20
C GLN A 455 16.46 10.80 -27.88
N GLY A 456 17.39 10.59 -28.79
CA GLY A 456 18.49 9.64 -28.63
C GLY A 456 18.23 8.25 -29.25
N ALA A 457 17.04 8.01 -29.84
CA ALA A 457 16.80 6.81 -30.63
C ALA A 457 15.98 7.09 -31.88
N LYS A 458 16.11 6.21 -32.86
CA LYS A 458 15.36 6.20 -34.13
C LYS A 458 14.49 4.97 -34.20
N LEU A 459 13.21 5.14 -34.53
CA LEU A 459 12.30 4.04 -34.84
C LEU A 459 12.70 3.38 -36.17
N LEU A 460 12.87 2.08 -36.17
CA LEU A 460 13.19 1.30 -37.36
C LEU A 460 11.99 0.52 -37.90
N GLU A 461 11.19 -0.08 -37.01
CA GLU A 461 10.05 -0.92 -37.33
C GLU A 461 8.94 -0.72 -36.31
N LEU A 462 7.69 -0.77 -36.78
CA LEU A 462 6.48 -0.73 -35.95
C LEU A 462 5.41 -1.59 -36.61
N ARG A 463 4.85 -2.53 -35.86
CA ARG A 463 3.74 -3.37 -36.32
C ARG A 463 2.80 -3.74 -35.20
N VAL A 464 1.52 -3.95 -35.57
CA VAL A 464 0.48 -4.44 -34.67
C VAL A 464 -0.09 -5.73 -35.26
N GLU A 465 -0.21 -6.74 -34.44
CA GLU A 465 -0.72 -8.05 -34.84
C GLU A 465 -1.79 -8.50 -33.83
N LYS A 466 -2.81 -9.23 -34.31
CA LYS A 466 -3.78 -9.86 -33.42
C LYS A 466 -3.08 -10.90 -32.54
N ASN A 467 -3.38 -10.88 -31.26
CA ASN A 467 -2.91 -11.88 -30.31
C ASN A 467 -4.12 -12.56 -29.63
N ALA A 468 -4.53 -13.69 -30.22
CA ALA A 468 -5.68 -14.45 -29.70
C ALA A 468 -5.42 -15.05 -28.31
N TYR A 469 -4.17 -15.29 -27.92
CA TYR A 469 -3.80 -15.86 -26.62
C TYR A 469 -4.12 -14.93 -25.46
N VAL A 470 -4.10 -13.61 -25.68
CA VAL A 470 -4.45 -12.63 -24.65
C VAL A 470 -5.78 -11.93 -24.94
N SER A 471 -6.53 -12.38 -25.96
CA SER A 471 -7.75 -11.73 -26.44
C SER A 471 -7.53 -10.25 -26.76
N GLY A 472 -6.54 -9.96 -27.63
CA GLY A 472 -6.14 -8.58 -27.89
C GLY A 472 -5.14 -8.43 -29.03
N PHE A 473 -4.13 -7.59 -28.83
CA PHE A 473 -3.12 -7.25 -29.83
C PHE A 473 -1.72 -7.25 -29.26
N ARG A 474 -0.77 -7.54 -30.14
CA ARG A 474 0.67 -7.40 -29.92
C ARG A 474 1.20 -6.21 -30.68
N LEU A 475 1.85 -5.30 -29.97
CA LEU A 475 2.66 -4.25 -30.53
C LEU A 475 4.13 -4.70 -30.54
N THR A 476 4.77 -4.72 -31.72
CA THR A 476 6.20 -4.99 -31.85
C THR A 476 6.86 -3.79 -32.50
N PHE A 477 7.96 -3.32 -31.94
CA PHE A 477 8.74 -2.25 -32.54
C PHE A 477 10.23 -2.39 -32.26
N ARG A 478 11.05 -1.80 -33.16
CA ARG A 478 12.51 -1.76 -33.02
C ARG A 478 12.98 -0.33 -33.01
N ILE A 479 13.88 -0.05 -32.08
CA ILE A 479 14.58 1.23 -32.02
C ILE A 479 16.07 1.03 -32.23
N GLN A 480 16.71 2.02 -32.84
CA GLN A 480 18.15 2.13 -32.91
C GLN A 480 18.59 3.29 -32.02
N ARG A 481 19.33 2.97 -30.97
CA ARG A 481 19.93 3.95 -30.06
C ARG A 481 21.01 4.74 -30.79
N GLN A 482 20.98 6.05 -30.61
CA GLN A 482 21.97 7.03 -31.16
C GLN A 482 22.77 7.69 -30.04
N GLU A 483 22.28 7.63 -28.81
CA GLU A 483 22.89 8.22 -27.61
C GLU A 483 22.95 7.20 -26.47
N SER A 484 23.85 7.46 -25.49
CA SER A 484 24.05 6.60 -24.32
C SER A 484 23.12 6.88 -23.15
N GLY A 485 22.25 7.89 -23.23
CA GLY A 485 21.29 8.26 -22.16
C GLY A 485 20.08 7.33 -22.09
N SER A 486 19.29 7.50 -21.04
CA SER A 486 17.95 6.88 -20.91
C SER A 486 16.99 7.47 -21.94
N ILE A 487 16.21 6.63 -22.59
CA ILE A 487 15.28 7.02 -23.67
C ILE A 487 13.85 6.71 -23.23
N PRO A 488 13.00 7.73 -23.02
CA PRO A 488 11.59 7.48 -22.69
C PRO A 488 10.83 6.96 -23.92
N LEU A 489 10.02 5.94 -23.69
CA LEU A 489 9.13 5.34 -24.67
C LEU A 489 7.70 5.38 -24.15
N LYS A 490 6.75 5.75 -25.02
CA LYS A 490 5.32 5.78 -24.69
C LYS A 490 4.53 5.16 -25.84
N ALA A 491 3.63 4.22 -25.54
CA ALA A 491 2.81 3.58 -26.56
C ALA A 491 1.40 3.27 -26.08
N TYR A 492 0.44 3.31 -26.99
CA TYR A 492 -0.92 2.82 -26.81
C TYR A 492 -1.55 2.46 -28.15
N LEU A 493 -2.67 1.77 -28.12
CA LEU A 493 -3.48 1.49 -29.29
C LEU A 493 -4.72 2.37 -29.25
N GLU A 494 -5.11 2.91 -30.41
CA GLU A 494 -6.34 3.66 -30.58
C GLU A 494 -7.22 3.07 -31.70
N ALA A 495 -8.52 3.31 -31.61
CA ALA A 495 -9.46 2.98 -32.65
C ALA A 495 -10.48 4.14 -32.82
N LYS A 496 -10.65 4.62 -34.05
CA LYS A 496 -11.57 5.72 -34.36
C LYS A 496 -11.31 6.97 -33.50
N ASP A 497 -10.05 7.36 -33.35
CA ASP A 497 -9.57 8.52 -32.60
C ASP A 497 -9.81 8.46 -31.07
N PHE A 498 -10.13 7.27 -30.53
CA PHE A 498 -10.25 7.03 -29.08
C PHE A 498 -9.21 6.03 -28.60
N PRO A 499 -8.61 6.25 -27.40
CA PRO A 499 -7.73 5.27 -26.79
C PRO A 499 -8.46 3.94 -26.58
N LEU A 500 -7.88 2.86 -27.11
CA LEU A 500 -8.39 1.50 -26.96
C LEU A 500 -7.74 0.80 -25.77
N THR A 501 -6.54 1.26 -25.41
CA THR A 501 -5.73 0.65 -24.34
C THR A 501 -5.20 1.71 -23.38
N GLU A 502 -4.76 1.27 -22.21
CA GLU A 502 -3.91 2.10 -21.34
C GLU A 502 -2.63 2.51 -22.06
N THR A 503 -2.01 3.58 -21.57
CA THR A 503 -0.74 4.09 -22.07
C THR A 503 0.42 3.37 -21.40
N TRP A 504 1.14 2.56 -22.15
CA TRP A 504 2.40 1.96 -21.73
C TRP A 504 3.51 3.02 -21.72
N ASN A 505 4.21 3.18 -20.58
CA ASN A 505 5.36 4.06 -20.40
C ASN A 505 6.55 3.23 -19.96
N TYR A 506 7.70 3.45 -20.59
CA TYR A 506 8.90 2.66 -20.35
C TYR A 506 10.16 3.51 -20.51
N ILE A 507 11.20 3.17 -19.80
CA ILE A 507 12.51 3.77 -19.99
C ILE A 507 13.46 2.73 -20.58
N ASP A 508 13.99 3.02 -21.76
CA ASP A 508 15.05 2.23 -22.34
C ASP A 508 16.39 2.71 -21.76
N PHE A 509 16.97 1.89 -20.89
CA PHE A 509 18.31 2.11 -20.34
C PHE A 509 19.40 1.65 -21.34
N PRO A 510 20.63 2.24 -21.25
CA PRO A 510 21.74 1.90 -22.15
C PRO A 510 22.19 0.43 -22.05
#